data_1a511c3ac734e284dee7b61f13462dde
#
_entry.id   1a511c3ac734e284dee7b61f13462dde
#
_cell.length_a   1.000
_cell.length_b   1.000
_cell.length_c   1.000
_cell.angle_alpha   90.00
_cell.angle_beta   90.00
_cell.angle_gamma   90.00
#
_symmetry.space_group_name_H-M   'P 1'
#
loop_
_entity.id
_entity.type
_entity.pdbx_description
1 polymer ?
#
loop_
_entity_poly.entity_id
_entity_poly.type
_entity_poly.pdbx_seq_one_letter_code
_entity_poly.pdbx_strand_id
1 'polypeptide(L)'
;MTSLNQDIREKLSRLNVFEKIIVANTIVYLFCFIALRIQGSGANLEWLSLSKSASEVLSKPWTLLTYGFIHNSFIHLFFNMVILYFFGRSFSNLFKQDISLKVYILGILSGGFAFVLAYNLFPSGILNTVGALVGASAGVRAMIIFLCAYLPNKEVRFFTFQFPLKYIGIAIVLFDIPGLFSQNSGGSIAHFGGYLLGYFYATQFNKGNDIGEFLNRILSYFSRSSSPLKTVHKKKKNSFAGKKKEEFDTFTHQKQIDLILDKIGKSGYE
;
A
#
# COMPACT_ATOMS: atom_id res chain seq x y z
N MET A 1 5.08 -9.08 -34.02
CA MET A 1 5.46 -9.76 -32.77
C MET A 1 5.99 -8.73 -31.79
N THR A 2 5.30 -8.54 -30.66
CA THR A 2 5.79 -7.67 -29.58
C THR A 2 7.05 -8.31 -28.99
N SER A 3 8.06 -7.52 -28.66
CA SER A 3 9.25 -8.07 -28.01
C SER A 3 8.90 -8.53 -26.59
N LEU A 4 9.54 -9.59 -26.08
CA LEU A 4 9.34 -10.10 -24.72
C LEU A 4 9.40 -8.97 -23.68
N ASN A 5 10.28 -8.00 -23.89
CA ASN A 5 10.41 -6.81 -23.02
C ASN A 5 9.15 -5.92 -23.06
N GLN A 6 8.49 -5.79 -24.21
CA GLN A 6 7.25 -5.02 -24.32
C GLN A 6 6.11 -5.71 -23.60
N ASP A 7 5.98 -7.03 -23.76
CA ASP A 7 4.96 -7.85 -23.08
C ASP A 7 5.12 -7.81 -21.55
N ILE A 8 6.35 -7.94 -21.05
CA ILE A 8 6.65 -7.85 -19.62
C ILE A 8 6.29 -6.45 -19.09
N ARG A 9 6.72 -5.38 -19.77
CA ARG A 9 6.41 -4.01 -19.35
C ARG A 9 4.91 -3.75 -19.34
N GLU A 10 4.19 -4.22 -20.34
CA GLU A 10 2.74 -4.07 -20.43
C GLU A 10 2.04 -4.82 -19.27
N LYS A 11 2.41 -6.08 -19.02
CA LYS A 11 1.87 -6.84 -17.87
C LYS A 11 2.18 -6.18 -16.54
N LEU A 12 3.41 -5.74 -16.29
CA LEU A 12 3.79 -5.04 -15.05
C LEU A 12 3.08 -3.70 -14.89
N SER A 13 2.79 -2.98 -15.97
CA SER A 13 2.07 -1.70 -15.91
C SER A 13 0.61 -1.86 -15.49
N ARG A 14 0.01 -3.01 -15.79
CA ARG A 14 -1.39 -3.36 -15.43
C ARG A 14 -1.56 -3.81 -13.98
N LEU A 15 -0.46 -4.17 -13.30
CA LEU A 15 -0.52 -4.61 -11.90
C LEU A 15 -0.92 -3.45 -10.99
N ASN A 16 -1.78 -3.75 -10.00
CA ASN A 16 -2.05 -2.83 -8.92
C ASN A 16 -0.84 -2.72 -7.96
N VAL A 17 -0.90 -1.78 -7.01
CA VAL A 17 0.23 -1.51 -6.11
C VAL A 17 0.61 -2.72 -5.26
N PHE A 18 -0.36 -3.49 -4.79
CA PHE A 18 -0.10 -4.67 -3.96
C PHE A 18 0.46 -5.83 -4.76
N GLU A 19 0.00 -6.03 -5.99
CA GLU A 19 0.59 -7.01 -6.91
C GLU A 19 2.05 -6.67 -7.22
N LYS A 20 2.38 -5.39 -7.38
CA LYS A 20 3.77 -4.93 -7.51
C LYS A 20 4.60 -5.21 -6.27
N ILE A 21 4.03 -5.00 -5.07
CA ILE A 21 4.69 -5.32 -3.79
C ILE A 21 4.90 -6.84 -3.66
N ILE A 22 3.95 -7.68 -4.07
CA ILE A 22 4.10 -9.15 -4.09
C ILE A 22 5.25 -9.55 -5.00
N VAL A 23 5.31 -9.01 -6.22
CA VAL A 23 6.42 -9.27 -7.16
C VAL A 23 7.76 -8.84 -6.56
N ALA A 24 7.83 -7.64 -5.96
CA ALA A 24 9.04 -7.13 -5.32
C ALA A 24 9.50 -8.05 -4.17
N ASN A 25 8.61 -8.45 -3.27
CA ASN A 25 8.92 -9.37 -2.16
C ASN A 25 9.42 -10.73 -2.68
N THR A 26 8.77 -11.26 -3.74
CA THR A 26 9.17 -12.54 -4.34
C THR A 26 10.58 -12.45 -4.96
N ILE A 27 10.88 -11.37 -5.69
CA ILE A 27 12.20 -11.12 -6.28
C ILE A 27 13.26 -10.99 -5.18
N VAL A 28 12.99 -10.20 -4.13
CA VAL A 28 13.91 -10.01 -3.01
C VAL A 28 14.16 -11.35 -2.31
N TYR A 29 13.12 -12.14 -2.07
CA TYR A 29 13.26 -13.47 -1.45
C TYR A 29 14.15 -14.40 -2.27
N LEU A 30 13.92 -14.48 -3.59
CA LEU A 30 14.73 -15.30 -4.48
C LEU A 30 16.19 -14.82 -4.51
N PHE A 31 16.41 -13.51 -4.57
CA PHE A 31 17.76 -12.94 -4.54
C PHE A 31 18.47 -13.27 -3.22
N CYS A 32 17.82 -13.05 -2.07
CA CYS A 32 18.38 -13.39 -0.77
C CYS A 32 18.64 -14.89 -0.63
N PHE A 33 17.73 -15.74 -1.10
CA PHE A 33 17.88 -17.19 -1.08
C PHE A 33 19.11 -17.64 -1.87
N ILE A 34 19.30 -17.11 -3.09
CA ILE A 34 20.47 -17.41 -3.93
C ILE A 34 21.76 -16.86 -3.29
N ALA A 35 21.74 -15.63 -2.80
CA ALA A 35 22.89 -15.01 -2.16
C ALA A 35 23.40 -15.80 -0.95
N LEU A 36 22.47 -16.25 -0.08
CA LEU A 36 22.78 -17.09 1.07
C LEU A 36 23.36 -18.46 0.67
N ARG A 37 22.90 -19.03 -0.45
CA ARG A 37 23.44 -20.29 -0.98
C ARG A 37 24.85 -20.14 -1.55
N ILE A 38 25.13 -19.01 -2.19
CA ILE A 38 26.47 -18.72 -2.76
C ILE A 38 27.49 -18.40 -1.66
N GLN A 39 27.09 -17.61 -0.65
CA GLN A 39 27.98 -17.20 0.43
C GLN A 39 28.27 -18.30 1.48
N GLY A 40 27.44 -19.35 1.52
CA GLY A 40 27.63 -20.47 2.44
C GLY A 40 27.22 -20.18 3.89
N SER A 41 27.78 -20.93 4.84
CA SER A 41 27.35 -20.95 6.26
C SER A 41 27.60 -19.65 7.05
N GLY A 42 28.36 -18.71 6.53
CA GLY A 42 28.62 -17.40 7.16
C GLY A 42 27.70 -16.28 6.66
N ALA A 43 26.83 -16.56 5.72
CA ALA A 43 25.96 -15.57 5.15
C ALA A 43 24.83 -15.18 6.11
N ASN A 44 24.61 -13.88 6.27
CA ASN A 44 23.50 -13.35 7.04
C ASN A 44 22.82 -12.18 6.29
N LEU A 45 21.59 -11.88 6.70
CA LEU A 45 20.81 -10.78 6.16
C LEU A 45 20.71 -9.60 7.13
N GLU A 46 21.65 -9.47 8.07
CA GLU A 46 21.69 -8.40 9.09
C GLU A 46 21.68 -6.98 8.50
N TRP A 47 22.17 -6.84 7.27
CA TRP A 47 22.14 -5.57 6.55
C TRP A 47 20.72 -5.11 6.17
N LEU A 48 19.78 -6.03 6.07
CA LEU A 48 18.42 -5.78 5.58
C LEU A 48 17.36 -6.07 6.64
N SER A 49 17.69 -6.88 7.65
CA SER A 49 16.81 -7.23 8.77
C SER A 49 16.92 -6.19 9.88
N LEU A 50 15.84 -5.99 10.64
CA LEU A 50 15.78 -4.99 11.69
C LEU A 50 16.28 -5.56 13.03
N SER A 51 17.35 -4.97 13.56
CA SER A 51 17.88 -5.28 14.88
C SER A 51 16.96 -4.76 15.99
N LYS A 52 16.98 -5.44 17.13
CA LYS A 52 16.35 -4.97 18.37
C LYS A 52 17.12 -3.83 19.06
N SER A 53 18.40 -3.65 18.73
CA SER A 53 19.26 -2.60 19.30
C SER A 53 19.02 -1.27 18.61
N ALA A 54 18.61 -0.25 19.37
CA ALA A 54 18.41 1.10 18.85
C ALA A 54 19.72 1.70 18.26
N SER A 55 20.87 1.38 18.84
CA SER A 55 22.18 1.86 18.34
C SER A 55 22.51 1.27 16.96
N GLU A 56 22.20 0.00 16.72
CA GLU A 56 22.35 -0.62 15.41
C GLU A 56 21.38 -0.06 14.40
N VAL A 57 20.14 0.22 14.79
CA VAL A 57 19.14 0.85 13.91
C VAL A 57 19.57 2.25 13.51
N LEU A 58 20.14 3.02 14.42
CA LEU A 58 20.69 4.35 14.10
C LEU A 58 21.85 4.29 13.09
N SER A 59 22.65 3.22 13.14
CA SER A 59 23.74 3.01 12.15
C SER A 59 23.23 2.46 10.81
N LYS A 60 22.07 1.78 10.80
CA LYS A 60 21.45 1.17 9.61
C LYS A 60 19.96 1.55 9.51
N PRO A 61 19.62 2.85 9.39
CA PRO A 61 18.22 3.32 9.47
C PRO A 61 17.30 2.76 8.36
N TRP A 62 17.87 2.37 7.23
CA TRP A 62 17.11 1.73 6.15
C TRP A 62 16.47 0.41 6.58
N THR A 63 17.00 -0.26 7.62
CA THR A 63 16.45 -1.53 8.12
C THR A 63 15.04 -1.39 8.66
N LEU A 64 14.61 -0.18 9.09
CA LEU A 64 13.23 0.11 9.45
C LEU A 64 12.23 -0.10 8.29
N LEU A 65 12.71 -0.10 7.06
CA LEU A 65 11.89 -0.35 5.88
C LEU A 65 12.22 -1.69 5.23
N THR A 66 13.51 -2.01 5.08
CA THR A 66 13.93 -3.18 4.30
C THR A 66 13.55 -4.50 4.95
N TYR A 67 13.43 -4.56 6.27
CA TYR A 67 12.98 -5.76 6.97
C TYR A 67 11.63 -6.27 6.45
N GLY A 68 10.74 -5.35 6.04
CA GLY A 68 9.42 -5.66 5.52
C GLY A 68 9.41 -6.36 4.15
N PHE A 69 10.58 -6.52 3.53
CA PHE A 69 10.75 -7.22 2.26
C PHE A 69 11.55 -8.54 2.40
N ILE A 70 12.11 -8.81 3.58
CA ILE A 70 12.89 -10.01 3.85
C ILE A 70 12.00 -11.07 4.49
N HIS A 71 12.18 -12.34 4.11
CA HIS A 71 11.43 -13.46 4.66
C HIS A 71 12.36 -14.63 4.98
N ASN A 72 12.22 -15.20 6.18
CA ASN A 72 13.07 -16.28 6.66
C ASN A 72 12.79 -17.63 5.98
N SER A 73 11.58 -17.83 5.44
CA SER A 73 11.19 -19.09 4.82
C SER A 73 10.19 -18.87 3.71
N PHE A 74 10.09 -19.85 2.80
CA PHE A 74 9.08 -19.83 1.74
C PHE A 74 7.66 -19.78 2.30
N ILE A 75 7.38 -20.53 3.36
CA ILE A 75 6.04 -20.54 3.99
C ILE A 75 5.69 -19.16 4.54
N HIS A 76 6.66 -18.48 5.19
CA HIS A 76 6.46 -17.12 5.70
C HIS A 76 6.16 -16.13 4.56
N LEU A 77 6.93 -16.17 3.46
CA LEU A 77 6.65 -15.38 2.27
C LEU A 77 5.25 -15.71 1.70
N PHE A 78 4.97 -16.99 1.49
CA PHE A 78 3.75 -17.46 0.84
C PHE A 78 2.50 -16.93 1.55
N PHE A 79 2.39 -17.13 2.87
CA PHE A 79 1.22 -16.65 3.60
C PHE A 79 1.10 -15.12 3.61
N ASN A 80 2.21 -14.39 3.72
CA ASN A 80 2.17 -12.93 3.59
C ASN A 80 1.65 -12.50 2.21
N MET A 81 2.13 -13.11 1.14
CA MET A 81 1.74 -12.75 -0.23
C MET A 81 0.30 -13.15 -0.55
N VAL A 82 -0.15 -14.30 -0.07
CA VAL A 82 -1.54 -14.75 -0.24
C VAL A 82 -2.50 -13.76 0.46
N ILE A 83 -2.23 -13.42 1.71
CA ILE A 83 -3.06 -12.47 2.46
C ILE A 83 -3.02 -11.08 1.79
N LEU A 84 -1.83 -10.63 1.40
CA LEU A 84 -1.65 -9.36 0.70
C LEU A 84 -2.42 -9.32 -0.62
N TYR A 85 -2.44 -10.41 -1.37
CA TYR A 85 -3.20 -10.50 -2.62
C TYR A 85 -4.71 -10.34 -2.39
N PHE A 86 -5.29 -11.12 -1.46
CA PHE A 86 -6.74 -11.08 -1.23
C PHE A 86 -7.21 -9.74 -0.65
N PHE A 87 -6.57 -9.27 0.40
CA PHE A 87 -6.93 -8.00 1.03
C PHE A 87 -6.48 -6.80 0.20
N GLY A 88 -5.32 -6.90 -0.45
CA GLY A 88 -4.80 -5.86 -1.34
C GLY A 88 -5.70 -5.60 -2.54
N ARG A 89 -6.29 -6.64 -3.12
CA ARG A 89 -7.27 -6.49 -4.19
C ARG A 89 -8.51 -5.74 -3.72
N SER A 90 -9.05 -6.11 -2.55
CA SER A 90 -10.18 -5.41 -1.95
C SER A 90 -9.85 -3.95 -1.65
N PHE A 91 -8.64 -3.69 -1.14
CA PHE A 91 -8.16 -2.34 -0.85
C PHE A 91 -8.02 -1.50 -2.13
N SER A 92 -7.41 -2.05 -3.18
CA SER A 92 -7.20 -1.37 -4.47
C SER A 92 -8.51 -1.03 -5.20
N ASN A 93 -9.58 -1.77 -4.94
CA ASN A 93 -10.90 -1.48 -5.49
C ASN A 93 -11.60 -0.32 -4.76
N LEU A 94 -11.20 -0.01 -3.53
CA LEU A 94 -11.84 1.01 -2.68
C LEU A 94 -11.03 2.31 -2.60
N PHE A 95 -9.71 2.22 -2.70
CA PHE A 95 -8.80 3.34 -2.47
C PHE A 95 -7.83 3.54 -3.61
N LYS A 96 -7.37 4.79 -3.77
CA LYS A 96 -6.31 5.13 -4.72
C LYS A 96 -5.01 4.41 -4.37
N GLN A 97 -4.16 4.18 -5.35
CA GLN A 97 -2.90 3.46 -5.18
C GLN A 97 -1.93 4.15 -4.20
N ASP A 98 -1.97 5.48 -4.10
CA ASP A 98 -1.17 6.23 -3.15
C ASP A 98 -1.56 5.96 -1.69
N ILE A 99 -2.87 5.91 -1.37
CA ILE A 99 -3.34 5.53 -0.04
C ILE A 99 -2.94 4.10 0.30
N SER A 100 -3.07 3.19 -0.67
CA SER A 100 -2.68 1.79 -0.52
C SER A 100 -1.21 1.65 -0.12
N LEU A 101 -0.33 2.36 -0.83
CA LEU A 101 1.10 2.35 -0.57
C LEU A 101 1.44 2.98 0.79
N LYS A 102 0.81 4.12 1.12
CA LYS A 102 1.00 4.81 2.41
C LYS A 102 0.66 3.91 3.59
N VAL A 103 -0.52 3.29 3.59
CA VAL A 103 -0.94 2.39 4.68
C VAL A 103 0.05 1.23 4.85
N TYR A 104 0.49 0.62 3.76
CA TYR A 104 1.43 -0.49 3.79
C TYR A 104 2.81 -0.07 4.32
N ILE A 105 3.39 0.98 3.77
CA ILE A 105 4.74 1.44 4.15
C ILE A 105 4.75 1.97 5.58
N LEU A 106 3.77 2.79 5.96
CA LEU A 106 3.65 3.27 7.34
C LEU A 106 3.37 2.15 8.32
N GLY A 107 2.66 1.10 7.90
CA GLY A 107 2.46 -0.12 8.69
C GLY A 107 3.78 -0.84 8.97
N ILE A 108 4.65 -0.99 7.96
CA ILE A 108 6.00 -1.52 8.14
C ILE A 108 6.79 -0.65 9.12
N LEU A 109 6.85 0.67 8.89
CA LEU A 109 7.58 1.59 9.76
C LEU A 109 7.07 1.57 11.20
N SER A 110 5.76 1.57 11.41
CA SER A 110 5.14 1.49 12.74
C SER A 110 5.44 0.16 13.44
N GLY A 111 5.38 -0.97 12.71
CA GLY A 111 5.73 -2.27 13.25
C GLY A 111 7.20 -2.35 13.64
N GLY A 112 8.11 -1.87 12.80
CA GLY A 112 9.54 -1.81 13.11
C GLY A 112 9.82 -0.91 14.30
N PHE A 113 9.19 0.26 14.38
CA PHE A 113 9.32 1.16 15.52
C PHE A 113 8.81 0.54 16.82
N ALA A 114 7.64 -0.10 16.79
CA ALA A 114 7.09 -0.80 17.96
C ALA A 114 8.03 -1.92 18.45
N PHE A 115 8.63 -2.68 17.52
CA PHE A 115 9.62 -3.70 17.83
C PHE A 115 10.85 -3.10 18.55
N VAL A 116 11.49 -2.11 17.96
CA VAL A 116 12.69 -1.48 18.55
C VAL A 116 12.36 -0.86 19.89
N LEU A 117 11.24 -0.13 19.99
CA LEU A 117 10.82 0.51 21.24
C LEU A 117 10.60 -0.51 22.35
N ALA A 118 9.88 -1.59 22.08
CA ALA A 118 9.59 -2.62 23.09
C ALA A 118 10.86 -3.26 23.64
N TYR A 119 11.82 -3.62 22.78
CA TYR A 119 13.08 -4.25 23.23
C TYR A 119 14.03 -3.30 23.94
N ASN A 120 13.91 -2.00 23.72
CA ASN A 120 14.74 -1.02 24.45
C ASN A 120 14.07 -0.54 25.75
N LEU A 121 12.75 -0.62 25.88
CA LEU A 121 12.04 -0.32 27.12
C LEU A 121 12.00 -1.51 28.09
N PHE A 122 11.94 -2.74 27.55
CA PHE A 122 11.81 -3.98 28.34
C PHE A 122 12.95 -4.96 28.02
N PRO A 123 14.24 -4.63 28.35
CA PRO A 123 15.39 -5.43 27.93
C PRO A 123 15.52 -6.79 28.60
N SER A 124 14.87 -7.01 29.75
CA SER A 124 15.08 -8.21 30.56
C SER A 124 13.87 -9.16 30.56
N GLY A 125 13.93 -10.19 29.76
CA GLY A 125 13.32 -11.47 30.07
C GLY A 125 11.87 -11.72 29.71
N ILE A 126 11.04 -10.69 29.50
CA ILE A 126 9.62 -10.88 29.12
C ILE A 126 9.48 -11.11 27.62
N LEU A 127 10.35 -10.48 26.83
CA LEU A 127 10.31 -10.52 25.39
C LEU A 127 11.45 -11.38 24.85
N ASN A 128 11.17 -12.64 24.58
CA ASN A 128 12.13 -13.57 24.01
C ASN A 128 11.99 -13.60 22.49
N THR A 129 12.86 -12.89 21.79
CA THR A 129 12.98 -13.04 20.33
C THR A 129 14.37 -13.56 19.99
N VAL A 130 14.38 -14.60 19.19
CA VAL A 130 15.59 -15.13 18.57
C VAL A 130 15.77 -14.42 17.22
N GLY A 131 16.82 -13.57 17.13
CA GLY A 131 17.21 -12.94 15.88
C GLY A 131 16.60 -11.56 15.62
N ALA A 132 16.81 -11.07 14.41
CA ALA A 132 16.33 -9.80 13.91
C ALA A 132 14.91 -9.92 13.33
N LEU A 133 14.17 -8.82 13.32
CA LEU A 133 12.83 -8.77 12.72
C LEU A 133 12.91 -8.81 11.20
N VAL A 134 12.05 -9.62 10.58
CA VAL A 134 11.84 -9.71 9.14
C VAL A 134 10.37 -10.02 8.82
N GLY A 135 9.89 -9.58 7.68
CA GLY A 135 8.57 -9.94 7.16
C GLY A 135 7.68 -8.74 6.83
N ALA A 136 6.89 -8.90 5.79
CA ALA A 136 5.91 -7.91 5.32
C ALA A 136 4.69 -7.77 6.25
N SER A 137 4.58 -8.62 7.26
CA SER A 137 3.36 -8.85 8.03
C SER A 137 2.83 -7.62 8.76
N ALA A 138 3.69 -6.73 9.25
CA ALA A 138 3.24 -5.49 9.90
C ALA A 138 2.48 -4.57 8.93
N GLY A 139 2.97 -4.42 7.70
CA GLY A 139 2.28 -3.70 6.63
C GLY A 139 0.97 -4.36 6.21
N VAL A 140 0.98 -5.70 6.11
CA VAL A 140 -0.23 -6.51 5.81
C VAL A 140 -1.27 -6.32 6.91
N ARG A 141 -0.86 -6.39 8.18
CA ARG A 141 -1.75 -6.17 9.34
C ARG A 141 -2.34 -4.76 9.35
N ALA A 142 -1.52 -3.74 9.09
CA ALA A 142 -1.99 -2.37 9.01
C ALA A 142 -3.08 -2.20 7.93
N MET A 143 -2.88 -2.80 6.76
CA MET A 143 -3.85 -2.77 5.67
C MET A 143 -5.16 -3.45 6.05
N ILE A 144 -5.11 -4.63 6.66
CA ILE A 144 -6.31 -5.38 7.05
C ILE A 144 -7.10 -4.58 8.10
N ILE A 145 -6.43 -4.10 9.15
CA ILE A 145 -7.11 -3.35 10.21
C ILE A 145 -7.63 -2.01 9.70
N PHE A 146 -6.92 -1.35 8.77
CA PHE A 146 -7.45 -0.16 8.11
C PHE A 146 -8.80 -0.47 7.44
N LEU A 147 -8.92 -1.55 6.66
CA LEU A 147 -10.18 -1.94 6.02
C LEU A 147 -11.28 -2.25 7.05
N CYS A 148 -10.93 -3.01 8.10
CA CYS A 148 -11.87 -3.39 9.15
C CYS A 148 -12.39 -2.19 9.95
N ALA A 149 -11.54 -1.18 10.19
CA ALA A 149 -11.90 0.03 10.91
C ALA A 149 -12.62 1.06 10.03
N TYR A 150 -12.27 1.11 8.74
CA TYR A 150 -12.89 2.03 7.78
C TYR A 150 -14.31 1.58 7.38
N LEU A 151 -14.53 0.27 7.21
CA LEU A 151 -15.80 -0.33 6.80
C LEU A 151 -16.25 -1.42 7.79
N PRO A 152 -16.44 -1.11 9.08
CA PRO A 152 -16.61 -2.12 10.14
C PRO A 152 -17.85 -3.00 9.95
N ASN A 153 -18.90 -2.46 9.40
CA ASN A 153 -20.18 -3.15 9.22
C ASN A 153 -20.38 -3.70 7.79
N LYS A 154 -19.37 -3.56 6.90
CA LYS A 154 -19.45 -4.16 5.57
C LYS A 154 -19.39 -5.67 5.71
N GLU A 155 -20.41 -6.34 5.18
CA GLU A 155 -20.45 -7.80 5.17
C GLU A 155 -19.47 -8.37 4.16
N VAL A 156 -18.73 -9.37 4.58
CA VAL A 156 -17.91 -10.24 3.75
C VAL A 156 -18.46 -11.64 3.78
N ARG A 157 -18.42 -12.29 2.62
CA ARG A 157 -18.90 -13.67 2.47
C ARG A 157 -17.71 -14.62 2.48
N PHE A 158 -17.79 -15.60 3.40
CA PHE A 158 -16.84 -16.70 3.43
C PHE A 158 -17.63 -18.02 3.35
N PHE A 159 -17.56 -18.69 2.22
CA PHE A 159 -18.44 -19.81 1.86
C PHE A 159 -19.92 -19.42 1.99
N THR A 160 -20.63 -20.01 2.93
CA THR A 160 -22.06 -19.78 3.21
C THR A 160 -22.30 -18.74 4.30
N PHE A 161 -21.27 -18.38 5.07
CA PHE A 161 -21.38 -17.43 6.17
C PHE A 161 -21.16 -16.00 5.70
N GLN A 162 -21.97 -15.09 6.23
CA GLN A 162 -21.80 -13.65 6.06
C GLN A 162 -21.59 -13.02 7.45
N PHE A 163 -20.59 -12.18 7.55
CA PHE A 163 -20.29 -11.48 8.80
C PHE A 163 -19.62 -10.13 8.54
N PRO A 164 -19.82 -9.15 9.43
CA PRO A 164 -19.18 -7.85 9.35
C PRO A 164 -17.65 -7.92 9.40
N LEU A 165 -17.01 -7.08 8.61
CA LEU A 165 -15.55 -7.01 8.45
C LEU A 165 -14.79 -6.78 9.77
N LYS A 166 -15.42 -6.06 10.72
CA LYS A 166 -14.84 -5.83 12.07
C LYS A 166 -14.48 -7.13 12.79
N TYR A 167 -15.22 -8.21 12.59
CA TYR A 167 -14.91 -9.48 13.25
C TYR A 167 -13.66 -10.15 12.70
N ILE A 168 -13.31 -9.92 11.43
CA ILE A 168 -12.00 -10.33 10.89
C ILE A 168 -10.89 -9.58 11.61
N GLY A 169 -11.01 -8.26 11.77
CA GLY A 169 -10.03 -7.46 12.49
C GLY A 169 -9.86 -7.92 13.94
N ILE A 170 -10.95 -8.15 14.67
CA ILE A 170 -10.91 -8.65 16.04
C ILE A 170 -10.25 -10.04 16.10
N ALA A 171 -10.66 -10.96 15.22
CA ALA A 171 -10.12 -12.32 15.20
C ALA A 171 -8.60 -12.35 14.95
N ILE A 172 -8.11 -11.52 14.01
CA ILE A 172 -6.68 -11.45 13.70
C ILE A 172 -5.88 -10.91 14.88
N VAL A 173 -6.37 -9.86 15.56
CA VAL A 173 -5.72 -9.31 16.75
C VAL A 173 -5.67 -10.35 17.87
N LEU A 174 -6.80 -11.02 18.13
CA LEU A 174 -6.87 -12.08 19.17
C LEU A 174 -5.95 -13.25 18.84
N PHE A 175 -5.82 -13.64 17.57
CA PHE A 175 -4.96 -14.71 17.13
C PHE A 175 -3.46 -14.42 17.35
N ASP A 176 -3.06 -13.15 17.29
CA ASP A 176 -1.66 -12.75 17.48
C ASP A 176 -1.27 -12.56 18.97
N ILE A 177 -2.24 -12.51 19.91
CA ILE A 177 -1.96 -12.36 21.35
C ILE A 177 -1.06 -13.49 21.90
N PRO A 178 -1.33 -14.80 21.65
CA PRO A 178 -0.45 -15.86 22.11
C PRO A 178 0.98 -15.74 21.60
N GLY A 179 1.16 -15.15 20.43
CA GLY A 179 2.47 -14.91 19.83
C GLY A 179 3.37 -13.98 20.65
N LEU A 180 2.79 -13.09 21.48
CA LEU A 180 3.56 -12.22 22.38
C LEU A 180 4.34 -13.01 23.44
N PHE A 181 3.88 -14.21 23.78
CA PHE A 181 4.48 -15.10 24.76
C PHE A 181 5.31 -16.24 24.12
N SER A 182 5.46 -16.20 22.80
CA SER A 182 6.24 -17.18 22.02
C SER A 182 7.68 -16.72 21.80
N GLN A 183 8.49 -17.61 21.20
CA GLN A 183 9.84 -17.26 20.75
C GLN A 183 9.84 -16.22 19.60
N ASN A 184 8.69 -15.94 18.99
CA ASN A 184 8.50 -14.91 17.98
C ASN A 184 7.74 -13.68 18.51
N SER A 185 7.91 -13.35 19.79
CA SER A 185 7.27 -12.18 20.41
C SER A 185 7.54 -10.88 19.65
N GLY A 186 8.73 -10.73 19.07
CA GLY A 186 9.09 -9.58 18.25
C GLY A 186 8.22 -9.43 16.99
N GLY A 187 7.92 -10.53 16.30
CA GLY A 187 7.00 -10.53 15.18
C GLY A 187 5.59 -10.08 15.61
N SER A 188 5.08 -10.61 16.73
CA SER A 188 3.78 -10.22 17.27
C SER A 188 3.74 -8.74 17.69
N ILE A 189 4.79 -8.21 18.32
CA ILE A 189 4.89 -6.78 18.66
C ILE A 189 4.83 -5.93 17.39
N ALA A 190 5.56 -6.32 16.34
CA ALA A 190 5.50 -5.61 15.06
C ALA A 190 4.09 -5.65 14.44
N HIS A 191 3.36 -6.76 14.56
CA HIS A 191 1.95 -6.86 14.15
C HIS A 191 1.09 -5.84 14.91
N PHE A 192 1.25 -5.72 16.23
CA PHE A 192 0.52 -4.74 17.04
C PHE A 192 0.84 -3.30 16.62
N GLY A 193 2.10 -2.99 16.27
CA GLY A 193 2.46 -1.71 15.65
C GLY A 193 1.69 -1.46 14.35
N GLY A 194 1.57 -2.47 13.50
CA GLY A 194 0.76 -2.43 12.28
C GLY A 194 -0.73 -2.21 12.58
N TYR A 195 -1.29 -2.91 13.57
CA TYR A 195 -2.70 -2.74 14.00
C TYR A 195 -3.01 -1.33 14.47
N LEU A 196 -2.16 -0.79 15.33
CA LEU A 196 -2.32 0.57 15.85
C LEU A 196 -2.31 1.59 14.72
N LEU A 197 -1.37 1.49 13.79
CA LEU A 197 -1.34 2.39 12.64
C LEU A 197 -2.58 2.22 11.75
N GLY A 198 -2.93 1.00 11.39
CA GLY A 198 -4.07 0.73 10.52
C GLY A 198 -5.37 1.31 11.08
N TYR A 199 -5.61 1.11 12.37
CA TYR A 199 -6.78 1.65 13.07
C TYR A 199 -6.74 3.19 13.13
N PHE A 200 -5.62 3.77 13.55
CA PHE A 200 -5.46 5.21 13.65
C PHE A 200 -5.61 5.88 12.29
N TYR A 201 -4.97 5.33 11.24
CA TYR A 201 -5.06 5.87 9.90
C TYR A 201 -6.51 5.84 9.39
N ALA A 202 -7.21 4.71 9.54
CA ALA A 202 -8.61 4.59 9.13
C ALA A 202 -9.51 5.60 9.83
N THR A 203 -9.33 5.80 11.14
CA THR A 203 -10.12 6.76 11.92
C THR A 203 -9.86 8.20 11.51
N GLN A 204 -8.61 8.56 11.19
CA GLN A 204 -8.29 9.89 10.67
C GLN A 204 -8.79 10.08 9.24
N PHE A 205 -8.65 9.05 8.42
CA PHE A 205 -9.10 9.07 7.03
C PHE A 205 -10.63 9.23 6.91
N ASN A 206 -11.41 8.61 7.81
CA ASN A 206 -12.85 8.81 7.94
C ASN A 206 -13.23 10.26 8.29
N LYS A 207 -12.33 11.02 8.94
CA LYS A 207 -12.49 12.45 9.24
C LYS A 207 -11.99 13.37 8.12
N GLY A 208 -11.55 12.79 6.98
CA GLY A 208 -10.98 13.53 5.86
C GLY A 208 -9.48 13.83 5.97
N ASN A 209 -8.79 13.31 7.00
CA ASN A 209 -7.37 13.57 7.25
C ASN A 209 -6.51 12.42 6.71
N ASP A 210 -5.72 12.68 5.68
CA ASP A 210 -4.68 11.76 5.21
C ASP A 210 -3.38 11.96 5.99
N ILE A 211 -3.18 11.15 7.03
CA ILE A 211 -1.95 11.23 7.85
C ILE A 211 -0.68 10.84 7.10
N GLY A 212 -0.81 10.16 5.96
CA GLY A 212 0.30 9.78 5.08
C GLY A 212 0.66 10.82 4.01
N GLU A 213 0.00 11.99 3.98
CA GLU A 213 0.20 13.00 2.94
C GLU A 213 1.67 13.48 2.84
N PHE A 214 2.40 13.49 3.97
CA PHE A 214 3.82 13.83 3.97
C PHE A 214 4.67 12.90 3.09
N LEU A 215 4.29 11.62 2.92
CA LEU A 215 4.98 10.70 2.03
C LEU A 215 4.86 11.12 0.56
N ASN A 216 3.74 11.69 0.15
CA ASN A 216 3.58 12.23 -1.20
C ASN A 216 4.57 13.35 -1.46
N ARG A 217 4.81 14.22 -0.47
CA ARG A 217 5.80 15.30 -0.56
C ARG A 217 7.21 14.74 -0.72
N ILE A 218 7.56 13.73 0.08
CA ILE A 218 8.87 13.04 -0.04
C ILE A 218 9.00 12.37 -1.41
N LEU A 219 8.00 11.59 -1.83
CA LEU A 219 8.01 10.90 -3.11
C LEU A 219 8.04 11.86 -4.31
N SER A 220 7.33 12.99 -4.23
CA SER A 220 7.34 14.02 -5.27
C SER A 220 8.71 14.68 -5.43
N TYR A 221 9.48 14.79 -4.37
CA TYR A 221 10.86 15.30 -4.43
C TYR A 221 11.79 14.37 -5.24
N PHE A 222 11.56 13.05 -5.16
CA PHE A 222 12.33 12.05 -5.90
C PHE A 222 11.73 11.73 -7.29
N SER A 223 10.45 12.04 -7.52
CA SER A 223 9.86 11.90 -8.83
C SER A 223 10.33 13.08 -9.70
N ARG A 224 11.14 12.81 -10.73
CA ARG A 224 11.40 13.80 -11.76
C ARG A 224 10.05 14.31 -12.26
N SER A 225 9.80 15.60 -12.08
CA SER A 225 8.68 16.30 -12.67
C SER A 225 8.63 15.95 -14.15
N SER A 226 7.68 15.11 -14.56
CA SER A 226 7.30 15.05 -15.95
C SER A 226 6.83 16.47 -16.26
N SER A 227 7.56 17.16 -17.15
CA SER A 227 7.20 18.51 -17.62
C SER A 227 5.70 18.54 -17.88
N PRO A 228 4.96 19.49 -17.31
CA PRO A 228 3.54 19.61 -17.61
C PRO A 228 3.41 19.63 -19.13
N LEU A 229 2.58 18.72 -19.66
CA LEU A 229 2.29 18.67 -21.09
C LEU A 229 1.99 20.10 -21.53
N LYS A 230 2.93 20.73 -22.26
CA LYS A 230 2.69 22.03 -22.88
C LYS A 230 1.52 21.81 -23.81
N THR A 231 0.37 22.38 -23.48
CA THR A 231 -0.78 22.39 -24.36
C THR A 231 -0.37 23.09 -25.63
N VAL A 232 -0.04 22.32 -26.67
CA VAL A 232 0.42 22.81 -27.97
C VAL A 232 -0.74 23.49 -28.71
N HIS A 233 -1.98 23.35 -28.24
CA HIS A 233 -3.14 24.04 -28.73
C HIS A 233 -3.55 25.20 -27.81
N LYS A 234 -2.94 26.35 -27.95
CA LYS A 234 -3.62 27.61 -27.66
C LYS A 234 -4.77 27.74 -28.68
N LYS A 235 -6.01 27.45 -28.24
CA LYS A 235 -7.19 27.88 -28.96
C LYS A 235 -6.97 29.37 -29.26
N LYS A 236 -6.71 29.74 -30.54
CA LYS A 236 -6.76 31.13 -30.95
C LYS A 236 -8.12 31.64 -30.46
N LYS A 237 -8.13 32.54 -29.49
CA LYS A 237 -9.30 33.34 -29.22
C LYS A 237 -9.54 34.12 -30.52
N ASN A 238 -10.45 33.61 -31.34
CA ASN A 238 -11.01 34.45 -32.37
C ASN A 238 -11.67 35.60 -31.60
N SER A 239 -11.07 36.77 -31.67
CA SER A 239 -11.67 37.97 -31.14
C SER A 239 -12.94 38.22 -31.98
N PHE A 240 -14.08 37.96 -31.39
CA PHE A 240 -15.37 38.42 -31.88
C PHE A 240 -15.49 39.92 -31.64
N ALA A 241 -14.47 40.69 -32.04
CA ALA A 241 -14.53 42.12 -32.04
C ALA A 241 -15.49 42.52 -33.15
N GLY A 242 -16.75 42.80 -32.79
CA GLY A 242 -17.73 43.35 -33.70
C GLY A 242 -19.13 42.70 -33.68
N LYS A 243 -19.38 41.61 -32.99
CA LYS A 243 -20.74 41.06 -32.87
C LYS A 243 -21.41 41.54 -31.58
N LYS A 244 -22.68 41.98 -31.68
CA LYS A 244 -23.49 42.35 -30.51
C LYS A 244 -23.69 41.13 -29.60
N LYS A 245 -23.75 41.36 -28.31
CA LYS A 245 -23.90 40.31 -27.27
C LYS A 245 -25.09 39.38 -27.52
N GLU A 246 -26.17 39.91 -28.04
CA GLU A 246 -27.39 39.16 -28.39
C GLU A 246 -27.19 38.14 -29.54
N GLU A 247 -26.36 38.45 -30.54
CA GLU A 247 -26.03 37.49 -31.61
C GLU A 247 -25.13 36.36 -31.12
N PHE A 248 -24.31 36.62 -30.11
CA PHE A 248 -23.46 35.59 -29.48
C PHE A 248 -24.29 34.63 -28.64
N ASP A 249 -25.23 35.13 -27.86
CA ASP A 249 -26.09 34.31 -26.99
C ASP A 249 -27.04 33.43 -27.84
N THR A 250 -27.64 33.95 -28.90
CA THR A 250 -28.47 33.18 -29.85
C THR A 250 -27.66 32.08 -30.55
N PHE A 251 -26.44 32.39 -31.02
CA PHE A 251 -25.56 31.39 -31.62
C PHE A 251 -25.16 30.27 -30.66
N THR A 252 -24.92 30.61 -29.40
CA THR A 252 -24.56 29.63 -28.36
C THR A 252 -25.74 28.72 -28.01
N HIS A 253 -26.94 29.31 -27.90
CA HIS A 253 -28.16 28.55 -27.67
C HIS A 253 -28.50 27.62 -28.84
N GLN A 254 -28.39 28.12 -30.09
CA GLN A 254 -28.64 27.30 -31.27
C GLN A 254 -27.68 26.08 -31.32
N LYS A 255 -26.40 26.28 -31.02
CA LYS A 255 -25.43 25.20 -31.01
C LYS A 255 -25.67 24.17 -29.90
N GLN A 256 -26.20 24.59 -28.76
CA GLN A 256 -26.64 23.67 -27.71
C GLN A 256 -27.87 22.85 -28.11
N ILE A 257 -28.82 23.50 -28.77
CA ILE A 257 -30.02 22.83 -29.31
C ILE A 257 -29.61 21.78 -30.35
N ASP A 258 -28.74 22.14 -31.30
CA ASP A 258 -28.26 21.24 -32.34
C ASP A 258 -27.52 20.03 -31.76
N LEU A 259 -26.73 20.20 -30.69
CA LEU A 259 -26.07 19.12 -29.98
C LEU A 259 -27.04 18.18 -29.23
N ILE A 260 -28.14 18.74 -28.71
CA ILE A 260 -29.17 17.95 -28.05
C ILE A 260 -29.98 17.15 -29.10
N LEU A 261 -30.32 17.79 -30.21
CA LEU A 261 -31.04 17.14 -31.32
C LEU A 261 -30.20 16.02 -31.96
N ASP A 262 -28.88 16.24 -32.16
CA ASP A 262 -27.98 15.19 -32.66
C ASP A 262 -27.85 14.00 -31.68
N LYS A 263 -27.85 14.25 -30.38
CA LYS A 263 -27.91 13.19 -29.37
C LYS A 263 -29.23 12.42 -29.40
N ILE A 264 -30.35 13.09 -29.49
CA ILE A 264 -31.68 12.46 -29.57
C ILE A 264 -31.79 11.64 -30.85
N GLY A 265 -31.32 12.18 -32.00
CA GLY A 265 -31.30 11.48 -33.28
C GLY A 265 -30.42 10.22 -33.30
N LYS A 266 -29.36 10.18 -32.50
CA LYS A 266 -28.46 9.03 -32.40
C LYS A 266 -28.90 7.99 -31.38
N SER A 267 -29.60 8.38 -30.31
CA SER A 267 -30.01 7.46 -29.25
C SER A 267 -31.34 6.77 -29.49
N GLY A 268 -32.16 7.22 -30.53
CA GLY A 268 -33.49 6.67 -30.74
C GLY A 268 -34.42 6.89 -29.53
N TYR A 269 -35.67 7.13 -29.74
CA TYR A 269 -36.68 7.00 -28.69
C TYR A 269 -36.90 5.49 -28.46
N GLU A 270 -36.27 4.89 -27.43
CA GLU A 270 -36.79 3.75 -26.74
C GLU A 270 -37.37 4.18 -25.41
#